data_3f00f589d7859604486c92a7a247cf82
#
_entry.id   3f00f589d7859604486c92a7a247cf82
#
_cell.length_a   1.000
_cell.length_b   1.000
_cell.length_c   1.000
_cell.angle_alpha   90.00
_cell.angle_beta   90.00
_cell.angle_gamma   90.00
#
_symmetry.space_group_name_H-M   'P 1'
#
loop_
_entity.id
_entity.type
_entity.pdbx_description
1 polymer ?
#
loop_
_entity_poly.entity_id
_entity_poly.type
_entity_poly.pdbx_seq_one_letter_code
_entity_poly.pdbx_strand_id
1 'polypeptide(L)'
;MANNEQRKTPVVLSRIYTRTGDDGTTALVDGNRVGKTDSRLAAYADTDEANCAIGVAVTLGQLPAGMTALLGRIQNELFDVGADLANPVSPEPPAYPQLRIDGSYVAGLEAACDEYNEALPVLRSFVLPGGTPGAALLHTARAVTRRAERTAWAAVADHGETVSVWPAKYLNRLSDLLFILARTANAEVGDVLWRPGGDR
;
A
#
# COMPACT_ATOMS: atom_id res chain seq x y z
N MET A 1 24.63 26.32 18.99
CA MET A 1 24.10 25.64 17.81
C MET A 1 24.47 24.17 17.95
N ALA A 2 23.58 23.37 18.49
CA ALA A 2 23.82 21.94 18.70
C ALA A 2 23.23 21.21 17.48
N ASN A 3 24.11 20.54 16.74
CA ASN A 3 23.80 19.75 15.56
C ASN A 3 23.01 18.51 16.02
N ASN A 4 21.69 18.53 15.85
CA ASN A 4 20.80 17.43 16.19
C ASN A 4 20.73 16.43 15.01
N GLU A 5 21.86 15.78 14.71
CA GLU A 5 21.87 14.57 13.90
C GLU A 5 21.28 13.44 14.76
N GLN A 6 19.96 13.25 14.66
CA GLN A 6 19.30 12.04 15.12
C GLN A 6 19.98 10.85 14.43
N ARG A 7 20.89 10.17 15.15
CA ARG A 7 21.45 8.88 14.73
C ARG A 7 20.27 7.93 14.50
N LYS A 8 19.90 7.73 13.24
CA LYS A 8 19.02 6.63 12.85
C LYS A 8 19.78 5.35 13.21
N THR A 9 19.45 4.76 14.34
CA THR A 9 20.00 3.44 14.70
C THR A 9 19.53 2.47 13.64
N PRO A 10 20.41 1.80 12.91
CA PRO A 10 19.97 0.87 11.86
C PRO A 10 19.17 -0.27 12.51
N VAL A 11 18.08 -0.68 11.85
CA VAL A 11 17.34 -1.87 12.25
C VAL A 11 18.25 -3.08 12.06
N VAL A 12 18.51 -3.82 13.15
CA VAL A 12 19.35 -5.02 13.12
C VAL A 12 18.47 -6.25 13.34
N LEU A 13 18.31 -7.07 12.32
CA LEU A 13 17.55 -8.32 12.35
C LEU A 13 18.50 -9.51 12.37
N SER A 14 19.01 -9.84 13.56
CA SER A 14 19.97 -10.94 13.74
C SER A 14 19.32 -12.32 13.81
N ARG A 15 18.05 -12.39 14.21
CA ARG A 15 17.25 -13.62 14.28
C ARG A 15 15.82 -13.30 13.81
N ILE A 16 15.32 -14.07 12.84
CA ILE A 16 14.00 -13.82 12.23
C ILE A 16 12.87 -14.38 13.10
N TYR A 17 13.01 -15.58 13.68
CA TYR A 17 12.00 -16.15 14.57
C TYR A 17 12.36 -15.92 16.04
N THR A 18 11.38 -15.49 16.83
CA THR A 18 11.52 -15.24 18.28
C THR A 18 10.65 -16.18 19.12
N ARG A 19 9.71 -16.88 18.51
CA ARG A 19 8.70 -17.75 19.14
C ARG A 19 7.72 -17.03 20.09
N THR A 20 7.81 -15.72 20.21
CA THR A 20 6.96 -14.93 21.12
C THR A 20 5.50 -14.83 20.66
N GLY A 21 5.19 -15.26 19.43
CA GLY A 21 3.85 -15.23 18.86
C GLY A 21 3.24 -16.60 18.61
N ASP A 22 3.83 -17.68 19.14
CA ASP A 22 3.35 -19.06 18.92
C ASP A 22 2.03 -19.35 19.68
N ASP A 23 1.68 -18.51 20.64
CA ASP A 23 0.42 -18.52 21.39
C ASP A 23 -0.76 -17.84 20.66
N GLY A 24 -0.56 -17.38 19.40
CA GLY A 24 -1.60 -16.68 18.63
C GLY A 24 -1.72 -15.20 18.98
N THR A 25 -0.76 -14.61 19.70
CA THR A 25 -0.71 -13.18 19.99
C THR A 25 0.52 -12.52 19.38
N THR A 26 0.53 -11.19 19.29
CA THR A 26 1.67 -10.38 18.86
C THR A 26 1.72 -9.06 19.61
N ALA A 27 2.91 -8.43 19.67
CA ALA A 27 3.07 -7.11 20.25
C ALA A 27 2.88 -6.02 19.18
N LEU A 28 2.15 -4.95 19.53
CA LEU A 28 2.10 -3.70 18.78
C LEU A 28 3.31 -2.81 19.09
N VAL A 29 3.43 -1.68 18.42
CA VAL A 29 4.55 -0.73 18.60
C VAL A 29 4.58 -0.14 20.02
N ASP A 30 3.44 0.03 20.65
CA ASP A 30 3.29 0.50 22.04
C ASP A 30 3.60 -0.58 23.11
N GLY A 31 3.93 -1.80 22.68
CA GLY A 31 4.23 -2.95 23.56
C GLY A 31 3.01 -3.74 24.01
N ASN A 32 1.80 -3.27 23.77
CA ASN A 32 0.58 -4.03 24.05
C ASN A 32 0.49 -5.27 23.17
N ARG A 33 -0.02 -6.37 23.75
CA ARG A 33 -0.22 -7.61 22.98
C ARG A 33 -1.69 -7.75 22.57
N VAL A 34 -1.90 -8.14 21.32
CA VAL A 34 -3.22 -8.38 20.72
C VAL A 34 -3.25 -9.74 20.05
N GLY A 35 -4.45 -10.28 19.82
CA GLY A 35 -4.63 -11.50 19.06
C GLY A 35 -4.23 -11.33 17.59
N LYS A 36 -3.65 -12.37 16.98
CA LYS A 36 -3.27 -12.34 15.55
C LYS A 36 -4.47 -12.27 14.60
N THR A 37 -5.69 -12.38 15.10
CA THR A 37 -6.94 -12.22 14.35
C THR A 37 -7.56 -10.82 14.49
N ASP A 38 -6.88 -9.91 15.20
CA ASP A 38 -7.30 -8.52 15.34
C ASP A 38 -7.34 -7.82 13.98
N SER A 39 -8.35 -6.96 13.73
CA SER A 39 -8.51 -6.25 12.46
C SER A 39 -7.35 -5.31 12.14
N ARG A 40 -6.67 -4.76 13.15
CA ARG A 40 -5.46 -3.96 12.99
C ARG A 40 -4.32 -4.79 12.38
N LEU A 41 -4.18 -6.05 12.86
CA LEU A 41 -3.19 -6.97 12.27
C LEU A 41 -3.52 -7.33 10.84
N ALA A 42 -4.79 -7.63 10.56
CA ALA A 42 -5.24 -7.90 9.19
C ALA A 42 -4.91 -6.72 8.26
N ALA A 43 -5.11 -5.49 8.74
CA ALA A 43 -4.84 -4.27 7.95
C ALA A 43 -3.36 -4.14 7.55
N TYR A 44 -2.42 -4.26 8.48
CA TYR A 44 -1.02 -4.13 8.10
C TYR A 44 -0.46 -5.38 7.41
N ALA A 45 -1.00 -6.58 7.68
CA ALA A 45 -0.64 -7.79 6.95
C ALA A 45 -1.08 -7.73 5.48
N ASP A 46 -2.32 -7.28 5.20
CA ASP A 46 -2.79 -7.08 3.84
C ASP A 46 -2.03 -5.93 3.13
N THR A 47 -1.57 -4.92 3.87
CA THR A 47 -0.68 -3.87 3.34
C THR A 47 0.67 -4.45 2.91
N ASP A 48 1.25 -5.36 3.69
CA ASP A 48 2.48 -6.06 3.32
C ASP A 48 2.27 -6.98 2.11
N GLU A 49 1.12 -7.66 2.01
CA GLU A 49 0.78 -8.46 0.83
C GLU A 49 0.64 -7.58 -0.43
N ALA A 50 0.05 -6.38 -0.31
CA ALA A 50 0.00 -5.42 -1.42
C ALA A 50 1.41 -4.99 -1.85
N ASN A 51 2.31 -4.76 -0.90
CA ASN A 51 3.71 -4.45 -1.15
C ASN A 51 4.43 -5.60 -1.89
N CYS A 52 4.22 -6.84 -1.45
CA CYS A 52 4.75 -8.03 -2.13
C CYS A 52 4.23 -8.15 -3.57
N ALA A 53 2.94 -7.91 -3.80
CA ALA A 53 2.34 -7.95 -5.13
C ALA A 53 2.95 -6.89 -6.07
N ILE A 54 3.23 -5.68 -5.56
CA ILE A 54 3.95 -4.64 -6.29
C ILE A 54 5.39 -5.11 -6.60
N GLY A 55 6.08 -5.73 -5.64
CA GLY A 55 7.41 -6.29 -5.85
C GLY A 55 7.45 -7.33 -6.96
N VAL A 56 6.43 -8.18 -7.08
CA VAL A 56 6.28 -9.14 -8.19
C VAL A 56 6.11 -8.40 -9.51
N ALA A 57 5.26 -7.34 -9.56
CA ALA A 57 5.07 -6.55 -10.77
C ALA A 57 6.37 -5.86 -11.23
N VAL A 58 7.12 -5.27 -10.29
CA VAL A 58 8.42 -4.64 -10.57
C VAL A 58 9.44 -5.65 -11.12
N THR A 59 9.49 -6.85 -10.54
CA THR A 59 10.51 -7.86 -10.88
C THR A 59 10.21 -8.57 -12.19
N LEU A 60 8.95 -8.90 -12.47
CA LEU A 60 8.55 -9.75 -13.59
C LEU A 60 7.81 -9.00 -14.69
N GLY A 61 7.34 -7.78 -14.43
CA GLY A 61 6.43 -7.04 -15.31
C GLY A 61 7.09 -6.37 -16.51
N GLN A 62 8.42 -6.33 -16.60
CA GLN A 62 9.16 -5.61 -17.65
C GLN A 62 8.71 -4.14 -17.78
N LEU A 63 8.50 -3.49 -16.64
CA LEU A 63 7.98 -2.13 -16.56
C LEU A 63 9.06 -1.09 -16.96
N PRO A 64 8.66 0.06 -17.53
CA PRO A 64 9.58 1.17 -17.80
C PRO A 64 10.31 1.64 -16.52
N ALA A 65 11.54 2.13 -16.69
CA ALA A 65 12.40 2.55 -15.57
C ALA A 65 11.73 3.59 -14.65
N GLY A 66 11.01 4.58 -15.20
CA GLY A 66 10.28 5.58 -14.42
C GLY A 66 9.18 4.96 -13.55
N MET A 67 8.43 4.01 -14.11
CA MET A 67 7.38 3.29 -13.36
C MET A 67 7.99 2.40 -12.27
N THR A 68 9.10 1.72 -12.56
CA THR A 68 9.84 0.92 -11.57
C THR A 68 10.35 1.78 -10.41
N ALA A 69 10.89 2.96 -10.70
CA ALA A 69 11.36 3.90 -9.67
C ALA A 69 10.20 4.41 -8.79
N LEU A 70 9.07 4.77 -9.39
CA LEU A 70 7.87 5.18 -8.68
C LEU A 70 7.35 4.06 -7.76
N LEU A 71 7.24 2.83 -8.27
CA LEU A 71 6.79 1.68 -7.48
C LEU A 71 7.76 1.33 -6.35
N GLY A 72 9.07 1.48 -6.55
CA GLY A 72 10.07 1.32 -5.49
C GLY A 72 9.91 2.36 -4.36
N ARG A 73 9.55 3.62 -4.68
CA ARG A 73 9.18 4.62 -3.68
C ARG A 73 7.91 4.19 -2.92
N ILE A 74 6.88 3.78 -3.64
CA ILE A 74 5.60 3.30 -3.05
C ILE A 74 5.81 2.11 -2.12
N GLN A 75 6.71 1.18 -2.43
CA GLN A 75 7.05 0.07 -1.54
C GLN A 75 7.62 0.55 -0.19
N ASN A 76 8.44 1.60 -0.17
CA ASN A 76 8.90 2.21 1.07
C ASN A 76 7.75 2.90 1.81
N GLU A 77 6.90 3.65 1.10
CA GLU A 77 5.72 4.28 1.70
C GLU A 77 4.74 3.25 2.30
N LEU A 78 4.61 2.05 1.71
CA LEU A 78 3.79 0.97 2.27
C LEU A 78 4.35 0.40 3.59
N PHE A 79 5.67 0.44 3.81
CA PHE A 79 6.25 0.18 5.13
C PHE A 79 5.86 1.25 6.14
N ASP A 80 5.82 2.53 5.74
CA ASP A 80 5.37 3.63 6.59
C ASP A 80 3.86 3.47 6.93
N VAL A 81 3.04 3.09 5.95
CA VAL A 81 1.61 2.76 6.13
C VAL A 81 1.43 1.62 7.14
N GLY A 82 2.20 0.53 6.99
CA GLY A 82 2.17 -0.60 7.92
C GLY A 82 2.61 -0.21 9.32
N ALA A 83 3.65 0.62 9.46
CA ALA A 83 4.13 1.13 10.74
C ALA A 83 3.09 2.02 11.44
N ASP A 84 2.37 2.87 10.68
CA ASP A 84 1.28 3.69 11.21
C ASP A 84 0.12 2.83 11.72
N LEU A 85 -0.31 1.83 10.94
CA LEU A 85 -1.36 0.88 11.35
C LEU A 85 -0.98 0.08 12.59
N ALA A 86 0.28 -0.34 12.71
CA ALA A 86 0.79 -1.13 13.84
C ALA A 86 0.99 -0.29 15.12
N ASN A 87 0.87 1.03 15.05
CA ASN A 87 1.13 1.95 16.15
C ASN A 87 -0.18 2.65 16.58
N PRO A 88 -0.82 2.26 17.69
CA PRO A 88 -2.03 2.93 18.17
C PRO A 88 -1.83 4.43 18.39
N VAL A 89 -2.81 5.22 17.99
CA VAL A 89 -2.84 6.65 18.32
C VAL A 89 -3.18 6.79 19.80
N SER A 90 -2.32 7.50 20.56
CA SER A 90 -2.55 7.81 21.96
C SER A 90 -3.11 9.23 22.11
N PRO A 91 -4.06 9.46 23.03
CA PRO A 91 -4.46 10.82 23.41
C PRO A 91 -3.35 11.61 24.12
N GLU A 92 -2.38 10.92 24.71
CA GLU A 92 -1.22 11.54 25.33
C GLU A 92 -0.12 11.83 24.31
N PRO A 93 0.55 12.99 24.39
CA PRO A 93 1.66 13.29 23.49
C PRO A 93 2.76 12.22 23.64
N PRO A 94 3.25 11.68 22.51
CA PRO A 94 4.32 10.68 22.56
C PRO A 94 5.64 11.29 23.07
N ALA A 95 6.43 10.52 23.80
CA ALA A 95 7.72 10.94 24.35
C ALA A 95 8.76 11.27 23.24
N TYR A 96 8.55 10.76 22.03
CA TYR A 96 9.39 10.99 20.85
C TYR A 96 8.53 11.02 19.57
N PRO A 97 8.98 11.69 18.49
CA PRO A 97 8.25 11.72 17.24
C PRO A 97 7.98 10.33 16.69
N GLN A 98 6.72 10.01 16.45
CA GLN A 98 6.28 8.76 15.86
C GLN A 98 6.18 8.88 14.34
N LEU A 99 6.52 7.80 13.63
CA LEU A 99 6.26 7.72 12.21
C LEU A 99 4.75 7.63 11.99
N ARG A 100 4.20 8.58 11.24
CA ARG A 100 2.81 8.64 10.81
C ARG A 100 2.78 9.09 9.37
N ILE A 101 1.86 8.54 8.61
CA ILE A 101 1.55 9.10 7.29
C ILE A 101 0.47 10.17 7.41
N ASP A 102 0.43 11.06 6.44
CA ASP A 102 -0.49 12.20 6.39
C ASP A 102 -1.00 12.47 4.97
N GLY A 103 -1.67 13.61 4.79
CA GLY A 103 -2.22 14.02 3.50
C GLY A 103 -1.17 14.20 2.39
N SER A 104 0.09 14.44 2.73
CA SER A 104 1.15 14.62 1.73
C SER A 104 1.46 13.33 0.97
N TYR A 105 1.36 12.17 1.63
CA TYR A 105 1.50 10.86 0.99
C TYR A 105 0.40 10.64 -0.06
N VAL A 106 -0.85 10.98 0.28
CA VAL A 106 -1.99 10.88 -0.65
C VAL A 106 -1.81 11.84 -1.82
N ALA A 107 -1.43 13.09 -1.56
CA ALA A 107 -1.17 14.09 -2.59
C ALA A 107 -0.04 13.67 -3.55
N GLY A 108 0.99 12.97 -3.05
CA GLY A 108 2.04 12.40 -3.88
C GLY A 108 1.55 11.32 -4.85
N LEU A 109 0.58 10.49 -4.42
CA LEU A 109 -0.07 9.52 -5.30
C LEU A 109 -1.00 10.21 -6.32
N GLU A 110 -1.73 11.25 -5.91
CA GLU A 110 -2.61 12.03 -6.79
C GLU A 110 -1.81 12.70 -7.92
N ALA A 111 -0.68 13.31 -7.59
CA ALA A 111 0.21 13.88 -8.59
C ALA A 111 0.72 12.84 -9.59
N ALA A 112 1.07 11.64 -9.13
CA ALA A 112 1.45 10.55 -10.02
C ALA A 112 0.27 10.04 -10.86
N CYS A 113 -0.95 9.98 -10.31
CA CYS A 113 -2.16 9.67 -11.08
C CYS A 113 -2.35 10.66 -12.23
N ASP A 114 -2.24 11.95 -11.95
CA ASP A 114 -2.42 13.01 -12.95
C ASP A 114 -1.36 12.89 -14.06
N GLU A 115 -0.08 12.75 -13.68
CA GLU A 115 1.03 12.60 -14.62
C GLU A 115 0.84 11.42 -15.58
N TYR A 116 0.57 10.21 -15.04
CA TYR A 116 0.46 9.02 -15.88
C TYR A 116 -0.87 8.96 -16.67
N ASN A 117 -1.93 9.59 -16.16
CA ASN A 117 -3.24 9.60 -16.84
C ASN A 117 -3.30 10.60 -18.00
N GLU A 118 -2.43 11.61 -18.06
CA GLU A 118 -2.44 12.65 -19.10
C GLU A 118 -2.35 12.07 -20.51
N ALA A 119 -1.53 11.04 -20.71
CA ALA A 119 -1.32 10.40 -22.01
C ALA A 119 -2.36 9.31 -22.35
N LEU A 120 -3.26 8.97 -21.42
CA LEU A 120 -4.20 7.87 -21.60
C LEU A 120 -5.51 8.35 -22.23
N PRO A 121 -6.10 7.60 -23.19
CA PRO A 121 -7.39 7.92 -23.76
C PRO A 121 -8.51 7.76 -22.73
N VAL A 122 -9.57 8.56 -22.88
CA VAL A 122 -10.77 8.46 -22.05
C VAL A 122 -11.41 7.08 -22.19
N LEU A 123 -11.69 6.42 -21.07
CA LEU A 123 -12.41 5.15 -21.04
C LEU A 123 -13.91 5.36 -21.24
N ARG A 124 -14.51 4.48 -22.06
CA ARG A 124 -15.96 4.41 -22.28
C ARG A 124 -16.57 3.07 -21.88
N SER A 125 -15.77 2.19 -21.25
CA SER A 125 -16.15 0.89 -20.70
C SER A 125 -15.19 0.49 -19.59
N PHE A 126 -15.51 -0.56 -18.83
CA PHE A 126 -14.56 -1.18 -17.93
C PHE A 126 -13.45 -1.90 -18.70
N VAL A 127 -12.26 -1.98 -18.08
CA VAL A 127 -11.10 -2.70 -18.61
C VAL A 127 -11.06 -4.09 -17.98
N LEU A 128 -10.89 -5.11 -18.81
CA LEU A 128 -10.61 -6.46 -18.33
C LEU A 128 -9.15 -6.52 -17.83
N PRO A 129 -8.92 -7.07 -16.62
CA PRO A 129 -7.57 -7.22 -16.08
C PRO A 129 -6.72 -8.14 -16.97
N GLY A 130 -5.62 -7.62 -17.55
CA GLY A 130 -4.76 -8.39 -18.46
C GLY A 130 -3.97 -7.50 -19.40
N GLY A 131 -3.50 -8.09 -20.50
CA GLY A 131 -2.68 -7.44 -21.52
C GLY A 131 -1.21 -7.84 -21.38
N THR A 132 -0.28 -6.88 -21.32
CA THR A 132 1.13 -7.15 -21.08
C THR A 132 1.36 -7.82 -19.71
N PRO A 133 2.50 -8.53 -19.51
CA PRO A 133 2.83 -9.09 -18.18
C PRO A 133 2.78 -8.03 -17.08
N GLY A 134 3.32 -6.83 -17.34
CA GLY A 134 3.30 -5.72 -16.40
C GLY A 134 1.89 -5.28 -16.03
N ALA A 135 1.03 -5.09 -17.03
CA ALA A 135 -0.37 -4.70 -16.81
C ALA A 135 -1.14 -5.76 -16.00
N ALA A 136 -0.99 -7.04 -16.33
CA ALA A 136 -1.66 -8.13 -15.61
C ALA A 136 -1.25 -8.18 -14.13
N LEU A 137 0.05 -8.02 -13.84
CA LEU A 137 0.59 -8.01 -12.49
C LEU A 137 0.17 -6.76 -11.71
N LEU A 138 0.14 -5.59 -12.35
CA LEU A 138 -0.37 -4.35 -11.73
C LEU A 138 -1.86 -4.42 -11.42
N HIS A 139 -2.68 -5.05 -12.27
CA HIS A 139 -4.08 -5.33 -11.95
C HIS A 139 -4.24 -6.27 -10.76
N THR A 140 -3.36 -7.26 -10.61
CA THR A 140 -3.32 -8.13 -9.43
C THR A 140 -2.96 -7.32 -8.19
N ALA A 141 -1.88 -6.53 -8.22
CA ALA A 141 -1.48 -5.66 -7.11
C ALA A 141 -2.61 -4.69 -6.73
N ARG A 142 -3.31 -4.10 -7.71
CA ARG A 142 -4.49 -3.26 -7.48
C ARG A 142 -5.59 -3.99 -6.71
N ALA A 143 -5.91 -5.23 -7.08
CA ALA A 143 -6.97 -5.99 -6.41
C ALA A 143 -6.59 -6.34 -4.96
N VAL A 144 -5.32 -6.66 -4.71
CA VAL A 144 -4.76 -6.89 -3.37
C VAL A 144 -4.79 -5.59 -2.54
N THR A 145 -4.37 -4.46 -3.11
CA THR A 145 -4.43 -3.14 -2.46
C THR A 145 -5.85 -2.77 -2.06
N ARG A 146 -6.85 -3.07 -2.89
CA ARG A 146 -8.27 -2.85 -2.53
C ARG A 146 -8.75 -3.75 -1.40
N ARG A 147 -8.17 -4.93 -1.21
CA ARG A 147 -8.43 -5.75 -0.01
C ARG A 147 -7.81 -5.09 1.21
N ALA A 148 -6.52 -4.68 1.14
CA ALA A 148 -5.84 -3.97 2.21
C ALA A 148 -6.58 -2.68 2.63
N GLU A 149 -7.12 -1.92 1.68
CA GLU A 149 -7.97 -0.76 1.97
C GLU A 149 -9.19 -1.14 2.83
N ARG A 150 -9.91 -2.20 2.45
CA ARG A 150 -11.09 -2.64 3.21
C ARG A 150 -10.74 -3.10 4.62
N THR A 151 -9.62 -3.80 4.82
CA THR A 151 -9.18 -4.21 6.15
C THR A 151 -8.68 -3.03 6.98
N ALA A 152 -8.06 -2.01 6.35
CA ALA A 152 -7.73 -0.76 7.03
C ALA A 152 -8.99 -0.01 7.51
N TRP A 153 -10.05 0.06 6.70
CA TRP A 153 -11.33 0.63 7.12
C TRP A 153 -12.01 -0.20 8.22
N ALA A 154 -11.88 -1.55 8.19
CA ALA A 154 -12.38 -2.40 9.29
C ALA A 154 -11.63 -2.10 10.60
N ALA A 155 -10.30 -1.93 10.56
CA ALA A 155 -9.53 -1.54 11.72
C ALA A 155 -9.95 -0.16 12.27
N VAL A 156 -10.24 0.82 11.41
CA VAL A 156 -10.79 2.13 11.83
C VAL A 156 -12.16 1.96 12.50
N ALA A 157 -13.03 1.10 11.95
CA ALA A 157 -14.35 0.86 12.52
C ALA A 157 -14.28 0.17 13.89
N ASP A 158 -13.39 -0.79 14.06
CA ASP A 158 -13.27 -1.59 15.29
C ASP A 158 -12.53 -0.84 16.41
N HIS A 159 -11.52 -0.03 16.08
CA HIS A 159 -10.62 0.60 17.04
C HIS A 159 -10.80 2.12 17.16
N GLY A 160 -11.64 2.74 16.32
CA GLY A 160 -11.98 4.16 16.40
C GLY A 160 -10.77 5.09 16.31
N GLU A 161 -10.72 6.06 17.22
CA GLU A 161 -9.69 7.12 17.21
C GLU A 161 -8.24 6.60 17.43
N THR A 162 -8.07 5.34 17.82
CA THR A 162 -6.74 4.75 17.98
C THR A 162 -6.12 4.29 16.66
N VAL A 163 -6.84 4.39 15.54
CA VAL A 163 -6.34 4.11 14.18
C VAL A 163 -6.46 5.35 13.32
N SER A 164 -5.35 5.77 12.71
CA SER A 164 -5.36 6.84 11.72
C SER A 164 -6.17 6.45 10.48
N VAL A 165 -6.91 7.39 9.91
CA VAL A 165 -7.64 7.19 8.62
C VAL A 165 -6.73 7.32 7.40
N TRP A 166 -5.52 7.86 7.55
CA TRP A 166 -4.63 8.13 6.43
C TRP A 166 -4.14 6.85 5.73
N PRO A 167 -3.82 5.74 6.43
CA PRO A 167 -3.54 4.45 5.81
C PRO A 167 -4.62 3.98 4.83
N ALA A 168 -5.89 4.03 5.24
CA ALA A 168 -6.99 3.62 4.38
C ALA A 168 -7.16 4.55 3.15
N LYS A 169 -7.02 5.87 3.35
CA LYS A 169 -7.05 6.86 2.25
C LYS A 169 -5.89 6.66 1.27
N TYR A 170 -4.70 6.38 1.77
CA TYR A 170 -3.53 6.09 0.96
C TYR A 170 -3.76 4.85 0.09
N LEU A 171 -4.20 3.73 0.68
CA LEU A 171 -4.48 2.49 -0.03
C LEU A 171 -5.59 2.66 -1.09
N ASN A 172 -6.61 3.46 -0.80
CA ASN A 172 -7.63 3.81 -1.79
C ASN A 172 -6.99 4.48 -3.01
N ARG A 173 -6.21 5.56 -2.81
CA ARG A 173 -5.55 6.30 -3.89
C ARG A 173 -4.51 5.45 -4.62
N LEU A 174 -3.76 4.62 -3.90
CA LEU A 174 -2.82 3.69 -4.51
C LEU A 174 -3.51 2.71 -5.48
N SER A 175 -4.72 2.25 -5.14
CA SER A 175 -5.47 1.38 -6.03
C SER A 175 -5.83 2.07 -7.37
N ASP A 176 -6.11 3.38 -7.34
CA ASP A 176 -6.38 4.18 -8.53
C ASP A 176 -5.11 4.33 -9.39
N LEU A 177 -3.98 4.64 -8.73
CA LEU A 177 -2.70 4.74 -9.42
C LEU A 177 -2.30 3.41 -10.08
N LEU A 178 -2.44 2.29 -9.40
CA LEU A 178 -2.12 0.97 -9.97
C LEU A 178 -2.99 0.64 -11.18
N PHE A 179 -4.24 1.09 -11.22
CA PHE A 179 -5.10 0.98 -12.40
C PHE A 179 -4.56 1.81 -13.57
N ILE A 180 -4.17 3.05 -13.31
CA ILE A 180 -3.60 3.95 -14.33
C ILE A 180 -2.28 3.37 -14.86
N LEU A 181 -1.39 2.91 -13.98
CA LEU A 181 -0.11 2.30 -14.36
C LEU A 181 -0.31 1.01 -15.19
N ALA A 182 -1.33 0.19 -14.88
CA ALA A 182 -1.66 -0.99 -15.67
C ALA A 182 -2.06 -0.61 -17.09
N ARG A 183 -2.87 0.45 -17.27
CA ARG A 183 -3.23 0.97 -18.60
C ARG A 183 -2.02 1.55 -19.33
N THR A 184 -1.16 2.27 -18.61
CA THR A 184 0.09 2.78 -19.20
C THR A 184 0.99 1.63 -19.67
N ALA A 185 1.08 0.54 -18.91
CA ALA A 185 1.82 -0.66 -19.33
C ALA A 185 1.21 -1.37 -20.55
N ASN A 186 -0.07 -1.11 -20.86
CA ASN A 186 -0.76 -1.60 -22.04
C ASN A 186 -0.76 -0.62 -23.21
N ALA A 187 -0.08 0.53 -23.13
CA ALA A 187 -0.22 1.61 -24.12
C ALA A 187 0.04 1.15 -25.57
N GLU A 188 0.98 0.20 -25.78
CA GLU A 188 1.30 -0.31 -27.13
C GLU A 188 0.31 -1.37 -27.63
N VAL A 189 -0.29 -2.19 -26.73
CA VAL A 189 -1.19 -3.29 -27.11
C VAL A 189 -2.65 -2.93 -26.97
N GLY A 190 -2.95 -1.88 -26.21
CA GLY A 190 -4.30 -1.39 -25.90
C GLY A 190 -4.99 -2.18 -24.78
N ASP A 191 -5.95 -1.52 -24.14
CA ASP A 191 -6.79 -2.15 -23.12
C ASP A 191 -7.86 -3.03 -23.76
N VAL A 192 -8.11 -4.21 -23.19
CA VAL A 192 -9.26 -5.05 -23.55
C VAL A 192 -10.49 -4.57 -22.79
N LEU A 193 -11.49 -4.06 -23.52
CA LEU A 193 -12.68 -3.51 -22.90
C LEU A 193 -13.74 -4.58 -22.63
N TRP A 194 -14.42 -4.45 -21.49
CA TRP A 194 -15.55 -5.28 -21.15
C TRP A 194 -16.72 -5.05 -22.08
N ARG A 195 -17.35 -6.15 -22.49
CA ARG A 195 -18.59 -6.17 -23.29
C ARG A 195 -19.72 -6.73 -22.45
N PRO A 196 -20.72 -5.91 -22.07
CA PRO A 196 -21.84 -6.36 -21.25
C PRO A 196 -22.70 -7.37 -22.02
N GLY A 197 -22.97 -8.54 -21.43
CA GLY A 197 -24.02 -9.51 -21.79
C GLY A 197 -24.25 -9.89 -23.24
N GLY A 198 -23.52 -9.28 -24.16
CA GLY A 198 -23.69 -9.44 -25.59
C GLY A 198 -22.82 -10.50 -26.24
N ASP A 199 -22.62 -10.42 -27.54
CA ASP A 199 -21.81 -11.33 -28.36
C ASP A 199 -20.35 -11.36 -27.85
N ARG A 200 -19.96 -12.43 -27.20
CA ARG A 200 -18.62 -12.69 -26.62
C ARG A 200 -17.83 -13.60 -27.55
#